data_baf8b44e93dafd91b2e7d5fa5245c503
#
_entry.id   baf8b44e93dafd91b2e7d5fa5245c503
#
_cell.length_a   1.000
_cell.length_b   1.000
_cell.length_c   1.000
_cell.angle_alpha   90.00
_cell.angle_beta   90.00
_cell.angle_gamma   90.00
#
_symmetry.space_group_name_H-M   'P 1'
#
loop_
_entity.id
_entity.type
_entity.pdbx_description
1 polymer ?
#
loop_
_entity_poly.entity_id
_entity_poly.type
_entity_poly.pdbx_seq_one_letter_code
_entity_poly.pdbx_strand_id
1 'polypeptide(L)'
;LDPAASEFFEDGVTYHLKKEGKRLSGEQMVEFYEDWLSKYPIISLEDGLAEDDWKSWQLLTQRVGSKVQIVGDDLLVTNVQRVERAIKEHTCNALLCKVNQIGTLSQASEAVQMAQRAGWAVVLSHRSGETGEDTTIADLAVAWNTGQIKTGAPARGERTSKYNQLLRIEEELGDTAVYAGLGAFYNISR
;
A
#
# COMPACT_ATOMS: atom_id res chain seq x y z
N LEU A 1 4.37 -4.52 -7.03
CA LEU A 1 3.30 -5.43 -7.46
C LEU A 1 2.05 -5.18 -6.64
N ASP A 2 0.88 -5.43 -7.23
CA ASP A 2 -0.44 -5.45 -6.57
C ASP A 2 -1.26 -6.57 -7.24
N PRO A 3 -1.20 -7.80 -6.71
CA PRO A 3 -1.97 -8.92 -7.25
C PRO A 3 -3.44 -8.94 -6.83
N ALA A 4 -3.84 -8.16 -5.82
CA ALA A 4 -5.17 -8.18 -5.23
C ALA A 4 -5.64 -9.62 -4.89
N ALA A 5 -4.87 -10.31 -4.05
CA ALA A 5 -4.93 -11.75 -3.91
C ALA A 5 -6.27 -12.29 -3.35
N SER A 6 -7.10 -11.45 -2.75
CA SER A 6 -8.46 -11.80 -2.36
C SER A 6 -9.31 -12.25 -3.56
N GLU A 7 -9.05 -11.73 -4.78
CA GLU A 7 -9.79 -12.06 -6.00
C GLU A 7 -9.59 -13.51 -6.50
N PHE A 8 -8.53 -14.17 -6.06
CA PHE A 8 -8.24 -15.56 -6.40
C PHE A 8 -8.05 -16.48 -5.20
N PHE A 9 -8.51 -16.03 -4.02
CA PHE A 9 -8.57 -16.81 -2.80
C PHE A 9 -9.91 -17.55 -2.71
N GLU A 10 -9.87 -18.86 -2.71
CA GLU A 10 -11.05 -19.72 -2.73
C GLU A 10 -11.15 -20.53 -1.43
N ASP A 11 -12.37 -20.82 -0.99
CA ASP A 11 -12.68 -21.70 0.15
C ASP A 11 -12.02 -21.29 1.48
N GLY A 12 -11.57 -20.04 1.60
CA GLY A 12 -10.90 -19.51 2.80
C GLY A 12 -9.51 -20.09 3.08
N VAL A 13 -8.93 -20.85 2.14
CA VAL A 13 -7.65 -21.56 2.37
C VAL A 13 -6.74 -21.66 1.13
N THR A 14 -7.26 -21.47 -0.08
CA THR A 14 -6.54 -21.79 -1.31
C THR A 14 -6.44 -20.61 -2.25
N TYR A 15 -5.24 -20.31 -2.74
CA TYR A 15 -4.98 -19.37 -3.82
C TYR A 15 -4.97 -20.09 -5.16
N HIS A 16 -5.92 -19.79 -6.04
CA HIS A 16 -6.07 -20.44 -7.33
C HIS A 16 -5.50 -19.59 -8.47
N LEU A 17 -4.28 -19.87 -8.87
CA LEU A 17 -3.63 -19.26 -10.03
C LEU A 17 -4.13 -19.91 -11.32
N LYS A 18 -5.33 -19.51 -11.76
CA LYS A 18 -6.10 -20.16 -12.87
C LYS A 18 -5.30 -20.29 -14.15
N LYS A 19 -4.55 -19.24 -14.54
CA LYS A 19 -3.75 -19.26 -15.77
C LYS A 19 -2.59 -20.27 -15.74
N GLU A 20 -2.05 -20.53 -14.55
CA GLU A 20 -0.95 -21.47 -14.33
C GLU A 20 -1.44 -22.86 -13.93
N GLY A 21 -2.74 -23.03 -13.70
CA GLY A 21 -3.33 -24.28 -13.23
C GLY A 21 -2.87 -24.70 -11.84
N LYS A 22 -2.40 -23.75 -11.01
CA LYS A 22 -1.88 -24.03 -9.67
C LYS A 22 -2.87 -23.69 -8.59
N ARG A 23 -2.91 -24.51 -7.55
CA ARG A 23 -3.57 -24.24 -6.28
C ARG A 23 -2.54 -24.22 -5.17
N LEU A 24 -2.42 -23.11 -4.46
CA LEU A 24 -1.40 -22.89 -3.46
C LEU A 24 -2.03 -22.61 -2.10
N SER A 25 -1.44 -23.14 -1.03
CA SER A 25 -1.73 -22.68 0.33
C SER A 25 -1.14 -21.27 0.57
N GLY A 26 -1.50 -20.63 1.68
CA GLY A 26 -0.89 -19.36 2.05
C GLY A 26 0.63 -19.43 2.19
N GLU A 27 1.16 -20.50 2.79
CA GLU A 27 2.61 -20.72 2.90
C GLU A 27 3.28 -20.88 1.51
N GLN A 28 2.69 -21.66 0.63
CA GLN A 28 3.19 -21.82 -0.74
C GLN A 28 3.10 -20.53 -1.55
N MET A 29 2.11 -19.67 -1.26
CA MET A 29 2.01 -18.36 -1.88
C MET A 29 3.14 -17.42 -1.39
N VAL A 30 3.50 -17.50 -0.10
CA VAL A 30 4.67 -16.80 0.44
C VAL A 30 5.95 -17.27 -0.24
N GLU A 31 6.18 -18.58 -0.38
CA GLU A 31 7.33 -19.14 -1.08
C GLU A 31 7.38 -18.68 -2.56
N PHE A 32 6.22 -18.58 -3.21
CA PHE A 32 6.11 -18.05 -4.57
C PHE A 32 6.62 -16.60 -4.65
N TYR A 33 6.26 -15.74 -3.68
CA TYR A 33 6.78 -14.36 -3.64
C TYR A 33 8.26 -14.32 -3.28
N GLU A 34 8.76 -15.13 -2.36
CA GLU A 34 10.19 -15.21 -2.06
C GLU A 34 11.01 -15.53 -3.32
N ASP A 35 10.55 -16.49 -4.13
CA ASP A 35 11.19 -16.84 -5.40
C ASP A 35 11.21 -15.64 -6.37
N TRP A 36 10.10 -14.92 -6.50
CA TRP A 36 10.03 -13.73 -7.36
C TRP A 36 10.90 -12.58 -6.85
N LEU A 37 10.90 -12.33 -5.56
CA LEU A 37 11.74 -11.30 -4.94
C LEU A 37 13.24 -11.59 -5.09
N SER A 38 13.61 -12.85 -5.21
CA SER A 38 15.00 -13.26 -5.49
C SER A 38 15.43 -13.01 -6.94
N LYS A 39 14.47 -12.98 -7.87
CA LYS A 39 14.71 -12.93 -9.33
C LYS A 39 14.49 -11.54 -9.92
N TYR A 40 13.62 -10.74 -9.33
CA TYR A 40 13.18 -9.46 -9.87
C TYR A 40 13.41 -8.32 -8.87
N PRO A 41 13.68 -7.11 -9.33
CA PRO A 41 13.92 -5.95 -8.46
C PRO A 41 12.60 -5.38 -7.90
N ILE A 42 11.82 -6.21 -7.21
CA ILE A 42 10.55 -5.84 -6.59
C ILE A 42 10.84 -5.20 -5.24
N ILE A 43 10.35 -3.98 -5.03
CA ILE A 43 10.54 -3.21 -3.81
C ILE A 43 9.27 -3.12 -2.96
N SER A 44 8.10 -3.28 -3.57
CA SER A 44 6.80 -3.16 -2.91
C SER A 44 5.84 -4.23 -3.42
N LEU A 45 5.14 -4.88 -2.48
CA LEU A 45 4.09 -5.86 -2.71
C LEU A 45 2.85 -5.43 -1.95
N GLU A 46 1.81 -5.04 -2.68
CA GLU A 46 0.50 -4.66 -2.15
C GLU A 46 -0.44 -5.85 -2.27
N ASP A 47 -1.24 -6.11 -1.24
CA ASP A 47 -2.27 -7.17 -1.17
C ASP A 47 -1.82 -8.52 -1.78
N GLY A 48 -0.60 -8.92 -1.39
CA GLY A 48 -0.02 -10.20 -1.84
C GLY A 48 -0.78 -11.43 -1.34
N LEU A 49 -1.60 -11.27 -0.32
CA LEU A 49 -2.40 -12.33 0.30
C LEU A 49 -3.82 -11.82 0.55
N ALA A 50 -4.76 -12.73 0.74
CA ALA A 50 -6.17 -12.40 0.99
C ALA A 50 -6.35 -11.64 2.30
N GLU A 51 -7.34 -10.75 2.34
CA GLU A 51 -7.63 -9.81 3.44
C GLU A 51 -7.95 -10.49 4.78
N ASP A 52 -8.32 -11.76 4.76
CA ASP A 52 -8.62 -12.55 5.96
C ASP A 52 -7.55 -13.59 6.32
N ASP A 53 -6.52 -13.77 5.48
CA ASP A 53 -5.44 -14.73 5.72
C ASP A 53 -4.29 -14.13 6.58
N TRP A 54 -4.64 -13.63 7.75
CA TRP A 54 -3.71 -12.95 8.68
C TRP A 54 -2.45 -13.74 9.01
N LYS A 55 -2.56 -15.08 9.09
CA LYS A 55 -1.41 -15.94 9.39
C LYS A 55 -0.37 -15.92 8.28
N SER A 56 -0.81 -15.99 7.03
CA SER A 56 0.10 -15.96 5.89
C SER A 56 0.70 -14.56 5.70
N TRP A 57 -0.03 -13.50 6.03
CA TRP A 57 0.51 -12.15 6.08
C TRP A 57 1.65 -12.01 7.11
N GLN A 58 1.49 -12.57 8.32
CA GLN A 58 2.55 -12.60 9.33
C GLN A 58 3.78 -13.34 8.81
N LEU A 59 3.58 -14.50 8.19
CA LEU A 59 4.67 -15.29 7.62
C LEU A 59 5.40 -14.53 6.50
N LEU A 60 4.66 -13.89 5.59
CA LEU A 60 5.23 -13.07 4.52
C LEU A 60 6.09 -11.93 5.10
N THR A 61 5.55 -11.19 6.05
CA THR A 61 6.27 -10.08 6.70
C THR A 61 7.50 -10.56 7.46
N GLN A 62 7.42 -11.68 8.15
CA GLN A 62 8.56 -12.29 8.83
C GLN A 62 9.68 -12.66 7.85
N ARG A 63 9.35 -13.22 6.68
CA ARG A 63 10.34 -13.71 5.73
C ARG A 63 10.96 -12.60 4.89
N VAL A 64 10.17 -11.62 4.44
CA VAL A 64 10.66 -10.64 3.45
C VAL A 64 10.47 -9.18 3.86
N GLY A 65 9.73 -8.88 4.92
CA GLY A 65 9.38 -7.53 5.32
C GLY A 65 10.54 -6.59 5.65
N SER A 66 11.72 -7.13 5.95
CA SER A 66 12.93 -6.30 6.11
C SER A 66 13.49 -5.76 4.80
N LYS A 67 13.16 -6.36 3.66
CA LYS A 67 13.70 -6.04 2.33
C LYS A 67 12.65 -5.47 1.39
N VAL A 68 11.37 -5.70 1.65
CA VAL A 68 10.26 -5.37 0.77
C VAL A 68 9.18 -4.64 1.55
N GLN A 69 8.67 -3.55 0.99
CA GLN A 69 7.49 -2.88 1.51
C GLN A 69 6.26 -3.76 1.26
N ILE A 70 5.63 -4.21 2.34
CA ILE A 70 4.42 -5.04 2.30
C ILE A 70 3.25 -4.12 2.67
N VAL A 71 2.42 -3.81 1.67
CA VAL A 71 1.33 -2.84 1.77
C VAL A 71 0.01 -3.56 1.98
N GLY A 72 -0.71 -3.20 3.04
CA GLY A 72 -2.09 -3.61 3.24
C GLY A 72 -3.06 -2.57 2.68
N ASP A 73 -3.84 -2.96 1.68
CA ASP A 73 -5.00 -2.22 1.18
C ASP A 73 -6.28 -2.86 1.72
N ASP A 74 -6.75 -3.95 1.14
CA ASP A 74 -7.97 -4.64 1.58
C ASP A 74 -7.82 -5.26 2.98
N LEU A 75 -6.61 -5.66 3.36
CA LEU A 75 -6.30 -6.09 4.72
C LEU A 75 -6.65 -5.02 5.76
N LEU A 76 -6.38 -3.74 5.48
CA LEU A 76 -6.44 -2.65 6.45
C LEU A 76 -7.63 -1.72 6.27
N VAL A 77 -8.10 -1.55 5.03
CA VAL A 77 -9.22 -0.68 4.61
C VAL A 77 -9.21 0.72 5.26
N THR A 78 -8.01 1.27 5.51
CA THR A 78 -7.79 2.55 6.22
C THR A 78 -8.42 2.57 7.63
N ASN A 79 -8.70 1.41 8.22
CA ASN A 79 -9.40 1.28 9.50
C ASN A 79 -8.43 1.22 10.67
N VAL A 80 -8.53 2.15 11.62
CA VAL A 80 -7.65 2.27 12.79
C VAL A 80 -7.53 0.97 13.59
N GLN A 81 -8.64 0.26 13.80
CA GLN A 81 -8.63 -1.00 14.55
C GLN A 81 -7.89 -2.11 13.81
N ARG A 82 -8.04 -2.19 12.47
CA ARG A 82 -7.31 -3.15 11.65
C ARG A 82 -5.81 -2.80 11.57
N VAL A 83 -5.48 -1.51 11.48
CA VAL A 83 -4.08 -1.03 11.54
C VAL A 83 -3.46 -1.37 12.90
N GLU A 84 -4.14 -1.11 14.01
CA GLU A 84 -3.67 -1.46 15.35
C GLU A 84 -3.40 -2.96 15.49
N ARG A 85 -4.34 -3.80 15.02
CA ARG A 85 -4.18 -5.24 15.00
C ARG A 85 -2.97 -5.66 14.17
N ALA A 86 -2.86 -5.11 12.97
CA ALA A 86 -1.77 -5.45 12.04
C ALA A 86 -0.38 -5.08 12.58
N ILE A 87 -0.28 -3.95 13.30
CA ILE A 87 0.95 -3.56 14.00
C ILE A 87 1.29 -4.58 15.10
N LYS A 88 0.31 -4.94 15.93
CA LYS A 88 0.50 -5.91 17.03
C LYS A 88 0.89 -7.31 16.52
N GLU A 89 0.29 -7.72 15.42
CA GLU A 89 0.50 -9.05 14.83
C GLU A 89 1.63 -9.08 13.80
N HIS A 90 2.26 -7.95 13.47
CA HIS A 90 3.34 -7.84 12.47
C HIS A 90 2.94 -8.40 11.08
N THR A 91 1.76 -8.05 10.59
CA THR A 91 1.21 -8.60 9.35
C THR A 91 1.64 -7.86 8.08
N CYS A 92 2.04 -6.60 8.19
CA CYS A 92 2.57 -5.79 7.09
C CYS A 92 3.46 -4.68 7.65
N ASN A 93 4.04 -3.85 6.80
CA ASN A 93 4.91 -2.74 7.19
C ASN A 93 4.59 -1.43 6.46
N ALA A 94 3.48 -1.38 5.73
CA ALA A 94 2.98 -0.17 5.09
C ALA A 94 1.45 -0.17 4.98
N LEU A 95 0.86 1.02 5.06
CA LEU A 95 -0.57 1.27 4.91
C LEU A 95 -0.86 1.87 3.54
N LEU A 96 -1.80 1.30 2.79
CA LEU A 96 -2.48 2.04 1.73
C LEU A 96 -3.65 2.83 2.34
N CYS A 97 -3.63 4.14 2.19
CA CYS A 97 -4.65 5.02 2.74
C CYS A 97 -5.60 5.51 1.64
N LYS A 98 -6.86 5.17 1.75
CA LYS A 98 -7.96 5.66 0.91
C LYS A 98 -8.92 6.46 1.79
N VAL A 99 -8.83 7.79 1.77
CA VAL A 99 -9.55 8.69 2.68
C VAL A 99 -11.06 8.44 2.68
N ASN A 100 -11.65 8.26 1.51
CA ASN A 100 -13.10 8.02 1.38
C ASN A 100 -13.54 6.58 1.70
N GLN A 101 -12.62 5.64 1.91
CA GLN A 101 -12.94 4.27 2.30
C GLN A 101 -13.37 4.20 3.77
N ILE A 102 -12.68 4.93 4.63
CA ILE A 102 -13.06 5.05 6.05
C ILE A 102 -14.14 6.12 6.27
N GLY A 103 -14.22 7.12 5.39
CA GLY A 103 -15.34 8.06 5.28
C GLY A 103 -15.08 9.45 5.86
N THR A 104 -14.13 9.65 6.76
CA THR A 104 -13.78 10.98 7.27
C THR A 104 -12.27 11.23 7.23
N LEU A 105 -11.90 12.49 7.02
CA LEU A 105 -10.51 12.93 7.03
C LEU A 105 -9.84 12.67 8.39
N SER A 106 -10.58 12.87 9.48
CA SER A 106 -10.06 12.66 10.84
C SER A 106 -9.69 11.20 11.09
N GLN A 107 -10.55 10.25 10.68
CA GLN A 107 -10.26 8.82 10.82
C GLN A 107 -9.11 8.36 9.91
N ALA A 108 -9.05 8.88 8.68
CA ALA A 108 -7.94 8.60 7.78
C ALA A 108 -6.61 9.13 8.35
N SER A 109 -6.61 10.37 8.87
CA SER A 109 -5.44 10.97 9.54
C SER A 109 -4.98 10.16 10.75
N GLU A 110 -5.92 9.65 11.55
CA GLU A 110 -5.61 8.81 12.71
C GLU A 110 -4.91 7.49 12.28
N ALA A 111 -5.43 6.83 11.24
CA ALA A 111 -4.81 5.62 10.69
C ALA A 111 -3.40 5.89 10.14
N VAL A 112 -3.21 6.99 9.40
CA VAL A 112 -1.91 7.42 8.89
C VAL A 112 -0.92 7.68 10.01
N GLN A 113 -1.30 8.47 11.02
CA GLN A 113 -0.45 8.77 12.16
C GLN A 113 -0.09 7.52 12.96
N MET A 114 -1.02 6.58 13.12
CA MET A 114 -0.77 5.31 13.81
C MET A 114 0.28 4.48 13.05
N ALA A 115 0.14 4.34 11.74
CA ALA A 115 1.09 3.64 10.89
C ALA A 115 2.49 4.29 10.95
N GLN A 116 2.57 5.61 10.78
CA GLN A 116 3.84 6.35 10.84
C GLN A 116 4.54 6.23 12.20
N ARG A 117 3.80 6.30 13.32
CA ARG A 117 4.35 6.10 14.67
C ARG A 117 4.88 4.71 14.90
N ALA A 118 4.36 3.72 14.19
CA ALA A 118 4.87 2.34 14.19
C ALA A 118 6.07 2.13 13.26
N GLY A 119 6.54 3.18 12.58
CA GLY A 119 7.65 3.10 11.61
C GLY A 119 7.23 2.57 10.23
N TRP A 120 5.94 2.50 9.96
CA TRP A 120 5.42 2.05 8.68
C TRP A 120 5.42 3.18 7.66
N ALA A 121 5.65 2.83 6.39
CA ALA A 121 5.38 3.72 5.27
C ALA A 121 3.87 3.84 5.02
N VAL A 122 3.49 4.94 4.37
CA VAL A 122 2.10 5.18 3.97
C VAL A 122 2.06 5.55 2.49
N VAL A 123 1.13 4.94 1.77
CA VAL A 123 0.84 5.28 0.37
C VAL A 123 -0.55 5.90 0.30
N LEU A 124 -0.66 7.18 -0.07
CA LEU A 124 -1.96 7.80 -0.35
C LEU A 124 -2.49 7.29 -1.68
N SER A 125 -3.74 6.84 -1.71
CA SER A 125 -4.33 6.25 -2.91
C SER A 125 -5.63 6.91 -3.31
N HIS A 126 -5.81 7.03 -4.63
CA HIS A 126 -7.11 7.31 -5.22
C HIS A 126 -8.04 6.09 -5.11
N ARG A 127 -9.29 6.25 -5.49
CA ARG A 127 -10.23 5.15 -5.70
C ARG A 127 -10.42 4.89 -7.20
N SER A 128 -10.50 3.61 -7.58
CA SER A 128 -10.96 3.22 -8.92
C SER A 128 -12.34 3.81 -9.19
N GLY A 129 -12.52 4.42 -10.36
CA GLY A 129 -13.79 5.03 -10.75
C GLY A 129 -14.03 6.45 -10.21
N GLU A 130 -13.05 7.09 -9.58
CA GLU A 130 -13.11 8.53 -9.35
C GLU A 130 -13.37 9.26 -10.68
N THR A 131 -14.22 10.28 -10.61
CA THR A 131 -14.52 11.19 -11.70
C THR A 131 -14.27 12.62 -11.28
N GLY A 132 -13.88 13.48 -12.22
CA GLY A 132 -13.55 14.85 -11.91
C GLY A 132 -12.07 15.07 -11.58
N GLU A 133 -11.73 16.34 -11.36
CA GLU A 133 -10.34 16.78 -11.16
C GLU A 133 -10.02 17.07 -9.68
N ASP A 134 -10.50 16.21 -8.78
CA ASP A 134 -10.19 16.32 -7.35
C ASP A 134 -8.70 16.10 -7.09
N THR A 135 -8.07 17.02 -6.36
CA THR A 135 -6.63 17.01 -6.04
C THR A 135 -6.35 16.66 -4.58
N THR A 136 -7.38 16.46 -3.77
CA THR A 136 -7.28 16.34 -2.29
C THR A 136 -6.19 15.37 -1.84
N ILE A 137 -6.04 14.21 -2.48
CA ILE A 137 -5.03 13.24 -2.05
C ILE A 137 -3.59 13.69 -2.36
N ALA A 138 -3.38 14.57 -3.33
CA ALA A 138 -2.07 15.15 -3.60
C ALA A 138 -1.68 16.13 -2.48
N ASP A 139 -2.60 17.01 -2.09
CA ASP A 139 -2.40 17.93 -0.96
C ASP A 139 -2.15 17.15 0.34
N LEU A 140 -2.94 16.12 0.62
CA LEU A 140 -2.79 15.28 1.81
C LEU A 140 -1.49 14.47 1.81
N ALA A 141 -1.03 13.97 0.65
CA ALA A 141 0.23 13.24 0.56
C ALA A 141 1.41 14.09 1.02
N VAL A 142 1.42 15.37 0.63
CA VAL A 142 2.44 16.31 1.08
C VAL A 142 2.22 16.74 2.53
N ALA A 143 0.99 17.11 2.90
CA ALA A 143 0.65 17.57 4.26
C ALA A 143 0.94 16.51 5.34
N TRP A 144 0.71 15.25 5.06
CA TRP A 144 1.01 14.14 5.98
C TRP A 144 2.41 13.54 5.79
N ASN A 145 3.19 14.10 4.86
CA ASN A 145 4.54 13.63 4.52
C ASN A 145 4.62 12.11 4.30
N THR A 146 3.69 11.58 3.52
CA THR A 146 3.63 10.13 3.26
C THR A 146 4.75 9.66 2.33
N GLY A 147 5.30 10.54 1.51
CA GLY A 147 6.37 10.26 0.56
C GLY A 147 5.96 9.40 -0.63
N GLN A 148 4.75 8.84 -0.62
CA GLN A 148 4.26 7.93 -1.66
C GLN A 148 2.80 8.23 -1.99
N ILE A 149 2.46 8.15 -3.29
CA ILE A 149 1.10 8.31 -3.80
C ILE A 149 0.81 7.27 -4.89
N LYS A 150 -0.38 6.68 -4.88
CA LYS A 150 -0.91 5.78 -5.92
C LYS A 150 -2.12 6.45 -6.55
N THR A 151 -1.99 7.01 -7.76
CA THR A 151 -3.05 7.81 -8.38
C THR A 151 -3.31 7.50 -9.86
N GLY A 152 -2.96 6.30 -10.28
CA GLY A 152 -3.18 5.81 -11.63
C GLY A 152 -2.12 6.26 -12.63
N ALA A 153 -2.28 5.84 -13.87
CA ALA A 153 -1.40 6.22 -14.97
C ALA A 153 -1.50 7.74 -15.29
N PRO A 154 -0.47 8.37 -15.87
CA PRO A 154 -0.49 9.77 -16.27
C PRO A 154 -1.37 10.00 -17.52
N ALA A 155 -2.60 9.56 -17.45
CA ALA A 155 -3.63 9.67 -18.47
C ALA A 155 -4.99 9.79 -17.77
N ARG A 156 -5.92 10.49 -18.38
CA ARG A 156 -7.24 10.90 -17.88
C ARG A 156 -7.17 12.00 -16.83
N GLY A 157 -8.09 12.97 -16.89
CA GLY A 157 -8.11 14.18 -16.07
C GLY A 157 -8.17 13.90 -14.58
N GLU A 158 -8.98 12.94 -14.16
CA GLU A 158 -9.11 12.53 -12.75
C GLU A 158 -7.81 11.98 -12.12
N ARG A 159 -6.84 11.58 -12.95
CA ARG A 159 -5.52 11.11 -12.48
C ARG A 159 -4.45 12.19 -12.64
N THR A 160 -4.39 12.82 -13.82
CA THR A 160 -3.37 13.83 -14.12
C THR A 160 -3.54 15.10 -13.29
N SER A 161 -4.76 15.41 -12.81
CA SER A 161 -5.00 16.51 -11.86
C SER A 161 -4.13 16.40 -10.60
N LYS A 162 -3.94 15.18 -10.04
CA LYS A 162 -3.13 14.95 -8.86
C LYS A 162 -1.65 15.17 -9.13
N TYR A 163 -1.15 14.70 -10.28
CA TYR A 163 0.24 14.94 -10.69
C TYR A 163 0.49 16.45 -10.91
N ASN A 164 -0.44 17.13 -11.57
CA ASN A 164 -0.35 18.58 -11.78
C ASN A 164 -0.42 19.35 -10.45
N GLN A 165 -1.19 18.84 -9.47
CA GLN A 165 -1.24 19.46 -8.15
C GLN A 165 0.09 19.32 -7.39
N LEU A 166 0.71 18.15 -7.46
CA LEU A 166 2.04 17.96 -6.88
C LEU A 166 3.08 18.92 -7.46
N LEU A 167 3.03 19.17 -8.78
CA LEU A 167 3.91 20.18 -9.42
C LEU A 167 3.64 21.60 -8.91
N ARG A 168 2.37 21.99 -8.69
CA ARG A 168 2.02 23.29 -8.10
C ARG A 168 2.52 23.43 -6.68
N ILE A 169 2.36 22.36 -5.86
CA ILE A 169 2.87 22.34 -4.49
C ILE A 169 4.40 22.45 -4.47
N GLU A 170 5.09 21.75 -5.36
CA GLU A 170 6.55 21.86 -5.52
C GLU A 170 6.97 23.30 -5.84
N GLU A 171 6.27 23.96 -6.77
CA GLU A 171 6.52 25.37 -7.11
C GLU A 171 6.30 26.31 -5.90
N GLU A 172 5.22 26.10 -5.12
CA GLU A 172 4.94 26.87 -3.92
C GLU A 172 5.98 26.68 -2.81
N LEU A 173 6.47 25.46 -2.63
CA LEU A 173 7.51 25.13 -1.63
C LEU A 173 8.90 25.61 -2.05
N GLY A 174 9.17 25.77 -3.34
CA GLY A 174 10.46 26.21 -3.87
C GLY A 174 11.61 25.36 -3.34
N ASP A 175 12.65 26.01 -2.83
CA ASP A 175 13.86 25.34 -2.32
C ASP A 175 13.64 24.45 -1.10
N THR A 176 12.45 24.48 -0.48
CA THR A 176 12.10 23.58 0.64
C THR A 176 11.47 22.29 0.17
N ALA A 177 11.12 22.18 -1.11
CA ALA A 177 10.60 20.94 -1.68
C ALA A 177 11.69 19.86 -1.73
N VAL A 178 11.37 18.66 -1.23
CA VAL A 178 12.28 17.52 -1.24
C VAL A 178 11.59 16.31 -1.87
N TYR A 179 12.13 15.84 -2.99
CA TYR A 179 11.72 14.55 -3.55
C TYR A 179 12.54 13.43 -2.91
N ALA A 180 11.90 12.65 -2.05
CA ALA A 180 12.56 11.59 -1.29
C ALA A 180 13.09 10.44 -2.16
N GLY A 181 12.52 10.24 -3.37
CA GLY A 181 12.89 9.14 -4.26
C GLY A 181 12.81 7.80 -3.55
N LEU A 182 13.89 7.02 -3.64
CA LEU A 182 13.94 5.74 -2.93
C LEU A 182 13.97 5.88 -1.39
N GLY A 183 14.29 7.04 -0.84
CA GLY A 183 14.21 7.31 0.61
C GLY A 183 12.80 7.26 1.17
N ALA A 184 11.76 7.30 0.31
CA ALA A 184 10.37 7.11 0.71
C ALA A 184 10.07 5.69 1.25
N PHE A 185 10.94 4.72 0.94
CA PHE A 185 10.87 3.35 1.45
C PHE A 185 11.74 3.18 2.71
N TYR A 186 11.57 4.07 3.69
CA TYR A 186 12.36 4.09 4.92
C TYR A 186 12.09 2.93 5.87
N ASN A 187 11.00 2.21 5.64
CA ASN A 187 10.54 1.06 6.43
C ASN A 187 11.22 -0.26 6.06
N ILE A 188 12.13 -0.26 5.09
CA ILE A 188 12.89 -1.45 4.67
C ILE A 188 14.40 -1.17 4.66
N SER A 189 15.17 -2.25 4.92
CA SER A 189 16.63 -2.22 4.81
C SER A 189 17.08 -2.36 3.36
N ARG A 190 18.02 -1.55 2.92
CA ARG A 190 18.60 -1.58 1.56
C ARG A 190 20.08 -1.82 1.61
#